data_c9cd7d7be5d5f7d4e6565e3ba33e3019
#
_entry.id   c9cd7d7be5d5f7d4e6565e3ba33e3019
#
_cell.length_a   1.000
_cell.length_b   1.000
_cell.length_c   1.000
_cell.angle_alpha   90.00
_cell.angle_beta   90.00
_cell.angle_gamma   90.00
#
_symmetry.space_group_name_H-M   'P 1'
#
loop_
_entity.id
_entity.type
_entity.pdbx_description
1 polymer ?
#
loop_
_entity_poly.entity_id
_entity_poly.type
_entity_poly.pdbx_seq_one_letter_code
_entity_poly.pdbx_strand_id
1 'polypeptide(L)'
;TVVMKDKPGKSGILFSKTKVGGGAELAGAEFSITGKTFEGKTIDEITWTSGGGLPKQFQLQDGVYKLTETKAPVGYEKANAVNFTISRGEAYVDGKLVDGNTIRVEDRVDTTMVRVRKIWSDHNYSERPTSVTFHLLRNSKQLQDAKYTRTLDNKNTSDWTYTWTDLPRYDADGNRYNYTVDEELTQELTGKEYRVSVIKRPYIDGAEFTVLNIREPETASITVNKTWNDQDDNDGKRPKTLTFHIWGTSKQPKSGSTDETEDVTEQLVVQTVRTNGSNTQSWTFEGLPKQNLYNNPYTYTVTEESVDGYTASDVTLAGGTETRCAVTSTVKSCAFDVTNTHTPETTTLSVDKTWDDTDAPSNVNRPGDKATIWV
;
A
#
# COMPACT_ATOMS: atom_id res chain seq x y z
N THR A 1 -3.28 28.44 -88.23
CA THR A 1 -3.58 27.75 -86.97
C THR A 1 -3.26 28.71 -85.83
N VAL A 2 -4.30 29.28 -85.19
CA VAL A 2 -4.13 30.09 -83.97
C VAL A 2 -4.04 29.13 -82.81
N VAL A 3 -2.84 29.00 -82.20
CA VAL A 3 -2.66 28.26 -80.94
C VAL A 3 -3.01 29.20 -79.81
N MET A 4 -4.24 29.13 -79.32
CA MET A 4 -4.59 29.78 -78.04
C MET A 4 -3.88 29.06 -76.94
N LYS A 5 -2.88 29.71 -76.36
CA LYS A 5 -2.29 29.27 -75.07
C LYS A 5 -3.16 29.91 -73.98
N ASP A 6 -4.11 29.15 -73.45
CA ASP A 6 -4.75 29.51 -72.19
C ASP A 6 -3.70 29.47 -71.10
N LYS A 7 -3.50 30.57 -70.38
CA LYS A 7 -2.74 30.56 -69.15
C LYS A 7 -3.51 29.68 -68.15
N PRO A 8 -2.89 28.67 -67.53
CA PRO A 8 -3.61 27.90 -66.56
C PRO A 8 -4.13 28.78 -65.43
N GLY A 9 -5.44 28.71 -65.24
CA GLY A 9 -6.12 29.46 -64.20
C GLY A 9 -5.63 29.03 -62.83
N LYS A 10 -5.72 29.92 -61.86
CA LYS A 10 -5.54 29.55 -60.43
C LYS A 10 -6.91 29.24 -59.84
N SER A 11 -6.98 28.17 -59.07
CA SER A 11 -8.21 27.77 -58.38
C SER A 11 -8.07 27.93 -56.89
N GLY A 12 -9.18 28.35 -56.27
CA GLY A 12 -9.25 28.48 -54.81
C GLY A 12 -9.39 27.12 -54.15
N ILE A 13 -8.35 26.71 -53.47
CA ILE A 13 -8.33 25.45 -52.67
C ILE A 13 -8.43 25.80 -51.20
N LEU A 14 -9.35 25.15 -50.50
CA LEU A 14 -9.56 25.28 -49.06
C LEU A 14 -8.80 24.20 -48.31
N PHE A 15 -8.23 24.57 -47.20
CA PHE A 15 -7.52 23.69 -46.28
C PHE A 15 -8.18 23.77 -44.89
N SER A 16 -8.84 22.70 -44.51
CA SER A 16 -9.58 22.58 -43.26
C SER A 16 -8.79 21.76 -42.27
N LYS A 17 -8.70 22.24 -41.05
CA LYS A 17 -8.02 21.56 -39.94
C LYS A 17 -9.02 21.27 -38.84
N THR A 18 -9.36 19.99 -38.65
CA THR A 18 -10.31 19.54 -37.61
C THR A 18 -9.77 18.35 -36.80
N LYS A 19 -10.47 17.98 -35.74
CA LYS A 19 -10.25 16.67 -35.11
C LYS A 19 -10.82 15.57 -36.01
N VAL A 20 -10.33 14.33 -35.80
CA VAL A 20 -10.91 13.13 -36.43
C VAL A 20 -12.41 13.07 -36.14
N GLY A 21 -13.20 12.89 -37.21
CA GLY A 21 -14.66 12.92 -37.14
C GLY A 21 -15.25 14.32 -37.31
N GLY A 22 -14.44 15.31 -37.67
CA GLY A 22 -14.91 16.68 -38.02
C GLY A 22 -15.15 17.55 -36.79
N GLY A 23 -15.87 18.66 -37.02
CA GLY A 23 -16.19 19.65 -35.99
C GLY A 23 -15.68 21.05 -36.35
N ALA A 24 -15.42 21.86 -35.32
CA ALA A 24 -14.84 23.19 -35.47
C ALA A 24 -13.40 23.14 -36.01
N GLU A 25 -12.98 24.17 -36.73
CA GLU A 25 -11.60 24.36 -37.16
C GLU A 25 -10.68 24.45 -35.92
N LEU A 26 -9.55 23.73 -35.95
CA LEU A 26 -8.52 23.78 -34.91
C LEU A 26 -7.50 24.87 -35.24
N ALA A 27 -7.26 25.76 -34.28
CA ALA A 27 -6.23 26.79 -34.37
C ALA A 27 -4.85 26.24 -33.92
N GLY A 28 -3.77 26.82 -34.48
CA GLY A 28 -2.42 26.61 -34.01
C GLY A 28 -1.65 25.47 -34.68
N ALA A 29 -2.21 24.79 -35.68
CA ALA A 29 -1.45 23.90 -36.54
C ALA A 29 -0.57 24.69 -37.50
N GLU A 30 0.67 24.31 -37.71
CA GLU A 30 1.56 24.90 -38.69
C GLU A 30 1.66 23.98 -39.92
N PHE A 31 1.51 24.55 -41.10
CA PHE A 31 1.48 23.82 -42.36
C PHE A 31 2.48 24.35 -43.37
N SER A 32 2.87 23.45 -44.28
CA SER A 32 3.61 23.81 -45.50
C SER A 32 3.00 23.10 -46.71
N ILE A 33 2.90 23.81 -47.84
CA ILE A 33 2.57 23.26 -49.17
C ILE A 33 3.81 23.37 -50.03
N THR A 34 4.22 22.26 -50.62
CA THR A 34 5.25 22.17 -51.66
C THR A 34 4.70 21.46 -52.90
N GLY A 35 5.28 21.65 -54.04
CA GLY A 35 4.83 20.95 -55.22
C GLY A 35 5.29 21.54 -56.53
N LYS A 36 4.69 21.05 -57.65
CA LYS A 36 5.01 21.49 -59.01
C LYS A 36 3.70 21.58 -59.82
N THR A 37 3.63 22.60 -60.67
CA THR A 37 2.57 22.71 -61.67
C THR A 37 2.75 21.66 -62.77
N PHE A 38 1.73 21.35 -63.51
CA PHE A 38 1.87 20.44 -64.65
C PHE A 38 2.78 21.01 -65.76
N GLU A 39 3.04 22.31 -65.77
CA GLU A 39 4.08 22.93 -66.62
C GLU A 39 5.51 22.67 -66.13
N GLY A 40 5.69 21.94 -64.99
CA GLY A 40 6.99 21.58 -64.40
C GLY A 40 7.58 22.67 -63.52
N LYS A 41 6.90 23.78 -63.26
CA LYS A 41 7.36 24.85 -62.39
C LYS A 41 7.19 24.45 -60.92
N THR A 42 8.28 24.37 -60.14
CA THR A 42 8.23 24.24 -58.68
C THR A 42 7.67 25.53 -58.08
N ILE A 43 6.72 25.41 -57.16
CA ILE A 43 6.18 26.55 -56.42
C ILE A 43 7.11 26.92 -55.26
N ASP A 44 7.07 28.20 -54.89
CA ASP A 44 7.66 28.58 -53.57
C ASP A 44 6.86 27.93 -52.47
N GLU A 45 7.55 27.52 -51.40
CA GLU A 45 6.87 26.92 -50.26
C GLU A 45 5.87 27.89 -49.63
N ILE A 46 4.63 27.41 -49.45
CA ILE A 46 3.57 28.18 -48.83
C ILE A 46 3.40 27.69 -47.39
N THR A 47 3.61 28.55 -46.41
CA THR A 47 3.46 28.25 -45.02
C THR A 47 2.37 29.08 -44.35
N TRP A 48 1.66 28.50 -43.38
CA TRP A 48 0.68 29.23 -42.59
C TRP A 48 0.40 28.50 -41.27
N THR A 49 -0.25 29.23 -40.35
CA THR A 49 -0.82 28.68 -39.12
C THR A 49 -2.34 28.63 -39.24
N SER A 50 -2.98 27.52 -38.85
CA SER A 50 -4.44 27.39 -38.86
C SER A 50 -5.07 28.32 -37.85
N GLY A 51 -6.20 28.93 -38.25
CA GLY A 51 -7.08 29.74 -37.37
C GLY A 51 -8.29 28.94 -36.93
N GLY A 52 -8.87 29.29 -35.79
CA GLY A 52 -10.06 28.62 -35.23
C GLY A 52 -11.40 29.05 -35.83
N GLY A 53 -11.49 29.45 -37.04
CA GLY A 53 -12.75 29.98 -37.62
C GLY A 53 -13.14 29.29 -38.91
N LEU A 54 -12.44 29.60 -39.98
CA LEU A 54 -12.72 29.12 -41.32
C LEU A 54 -11.51 28.41 -41.91
N PRO A 55 -11.72 27.46 -42.85
CA PRO A 55 -10.66 26.90 -43.68
C PRO A 55 -9.80 27.95 -44.36
N LYS A 56 -8.50 27.71 -44.44
CA LYS A 56 -7.56 28.60 -45.13
C LYS A 56 -7.64 28.40 -46.62
N GLN A 57 -7.74 29.48 -47.40
CA GLN A 57 -7.80 29.42 -48.86
C GLN A 57 -6.50 29.88 -49.49
N PHE A 58 -6.02 29.14 -50.51
CA PHE A 58 -4.93 29.54 -51.38
C PHE A 58 -5.31 29.36 -52.83
N GLN A 59 -4.76 30.24 -53.70
CA GLN A 59 -4.93 30.19 -55.15
C GLN A 59 -3.78 29.38 -55.76
N LEU A 60 -4.04 28.13 -56.18
CA LEU A 60 -3.06 27.23 -56.75
C LEU A 60 -3.38 26.91 -58.22
N GLN A 61 -2.34 26.68 -59.05
CA GLN A 61 -2.45 26.22 -60.43
C GLN A 61 -2.64 24.70 -60.48
N ASP A 62 -3.07 24.18 -61.63
CA ASP A 62 -3.11 22.74 -61.87
C ASP A 62 -1.70 22.14 -61.70
N GLY A 63 -1.60 21.04 -60.92
CA GLY A 63 -0.31 20.46 -60.56
C GLY A 63 -0.41 19.38 -59.47
N VAL A 64 0.71 18.93 -59.01
CA VAL A 64 0.84 17.93 -57.94
C VAL A 64 1.51 18.56 -56.73
N TYR A 65 0.92 18.38 -55.58
CA TYR A 65 1.28 19.07 -54.35
C TYR A 65 1.33 18.12 -53.17
N LYS A 66 2.09 18.53 -52.15
CA LYS A 66 2.14 17.88 -50.85
C LYS A 66 1.85 18.90 -49.76
N LEU A 67 0.83 18.63 -48.98
CA LEU A 67 0.51 19.35 -47.77
C LEU A 67 1.15 18.61 -46.58
N THR A 68 1.94 19.29 -45.80
CA THR A 68 2.58 18.75 -44.61
C THR A 68 2.19 19.58 -43.41
N GLU A 69 1.65 18.94 -42.37
CA GLU A 69 1.55 19.55 -41.07
C GLU A 69 2.94 19.51 -40.42
N THR A 70 3.54 20.65 -40.15
CA THR A 70 4.87 20.74 -39.53
C THR A 70 4.79 20.70 -38.01
N LYS A 71 3.68 21.24 -37.46
CA LYS A 71 3.38 21.20 -36.02
C LYS A 71 1.87 21.07 -35.81
N ALA A 72 1.48 20.15 -34.95
CA ALA A 72 0.09 19.96 -34.56
C ALA A 72 -0.40 21.04 -33.58
N PRO A 73 -1.71 21.26 -33.48
CA PRO A 73 -2.29 22.05 -32.41
C PRO A 73 -1.98 21.43 -31.05
N VAL A 74 -1.97 22.24 -30.02
CA VAL A 74 -1.78 21.72 -28.65
C VAL A 74 -2.87 20.73 -28.29
N GLY A 75 -2.50 19.60 -27.74
CA GLY A 75 -3.41 18.52 -27.35
C GLY A 75 -3.79 17.56 -28.46
N TYR A 76 -3.12 17.64 -29.60
CA TYR A 76 -3.36 16.76 -30.74
C TYR A 76 -2.08 16.11 -31.26
N GLU A 77 -2.20 14.95 -31.85
CA GLU A 77 -1.15 14.26 -32.58
C GLU A 77 -1.04 14.81 -34.00
N LYS A 78 0.19 14.94 -34.51
CA LYS A 78 0.44 15.46 -35.85
C LYS A 78 -0.09 14.48 -36.91
N ALA A 79 -0.87 15.04 -37.88
CA ALA A 79 -1.37 14.29 -39.03
C ALA A 79 -0.26 13.88 -40.02
N ASN A 80 -0.51 12.82 -40.75
CA ASN A 80 0.30 12.47 -41.91
C ASN A 80 0.18 13.48 -43.03
N ALA A 81 1.24 13.62 -43.83
CA ALA A 81 1.20 14.48 -44.97
C ALA A 81 0.17 14.00 -46.01
N VAL A 82 -0.53 14.95 -46.67
CA VAL A 82 -1.54 14.70 -47.69
C VAL A 82 -0.97 15.08 -49.05
N ASN A 83 -0.88 14.09 -49.95
CA ASN A 83 -0.58 14.35 -51.35
C ASN A 83 -1.89 14.66 -52.09
N PHE A 84 -1.92 15.74 -52.89
CA PHE A 84 -3.09 16.13 -53.66
C PHE A 84 -2.73 16.64 -55.04
N THR A 85 -3.64 16.51 -55.91
CA THR A 85 -3.53 16.98 -57.30
C THR A 85 -4.61 18.01 -57.61
N ILE A 86 -4.28 19.07 -58.31
CA ILE A 86 -5.27 20.00 -58.87
C ILE A 86 -5.28 19.77 -60.36
N SER A 87 -6.44 19.50 -60.91
CA SER A 87 -6.64 19.28 -62.35
C SER A 87 -7.95 19.92 -62.78
N ARG A 88 -7.86 20.77 -63.80
CA ARG A 88 -9.00 21.53 -64.30
C ARG A 88 -9.70 22.37 -63.23
N GLY A 89 -8.91 22.82 -62.26
CA GLY A 89 -9.44 23.63 -61.16
C GLY A 89 -10.08 22.87 -60.01
N GLU A 90 -10.11 21.57 -60.07
CA GLU A 90 -10.66 20.71 -59.02
C GLU A 90 -9.55 19.96 -58.27
N ALA A 91 -9.71 19.81 -56.93
CA ALA A 91 -8.78 19.12 -56.09
C ALA A 91 -9.10 17.62 -55.96
N TYR A 92 -8.05 16.80 -55.96
CA TYR A 92 -8.11 15.33 -55.81
C TYR A 92 -7.14 14.87 -54.73
N VAL A 93 -7.59 13.99 -53.85
CA VAL A 93 -6.76 13.28 -52.89
C VAL A 93 -6.91 11.78 -53.18
N ASP A 94 -5.79 11.06 -53.29
CA ASP A 94 -5.76 9.64 -53.67
C ASP A 94 -6.60 9.34 -54.94
N GLY A 95 -6.57 10.24 -55.91
CA GLY A 95 -7.29 10.12 -57.17
C GLY A 95 -8.80 10.35 -57.06
N LYS A 96 -9.33 10.71 -55.91
CA LYS A 96 -10.76 11.01 -55.73
C LYS A 96 -10.99 12.52 -55.66
N LEU A 97 -12.03 12.99 -56.34
CA LEU A 97 -12.47 14.38 -56.27
C LEU A 97 -12.82 14.76 -54.83
N VAL A 98 -12.32 15.89 -54.38
CA VAL A 98 -12.58 16.44 -53.05
C VAL A 98 -13.75 17.40 -53.09
N ASP A 99 -14.74 17.18 -52.26
CA ASP A 99 -15.95 18.01 -52.20
C ASP A 99 -15.61 19.46 -51.81
N GLY A 100 -16.15 20.40 -52.61
CA GLY A 100 -15.97 21.85 -52.43
C GLY A 100 -14.51 22.28 -52.46
N ASN A 101 -13.62 21.57 -53.15
CA ASN A 101 -12.20 21.85 -53.20
C ASN A 101 -11.56 22.01 -51.78
N THR A 102 -12.08 21.28 -50.78
CA THR A 102 -11.66 21.39 -49.39
C THR A 102 -10.81 20.19 -49.00
N ILE A 103 -9.51 20.38 -48.90
CA ILE A 103 -8.58 19.33 -48.37
C ILE A 103 -8.63 19.36 -46.85
N ARG A 104 -9.04 18.23 -46.25
CA ARG A 104 -9.20 18.09 -44.83
C ARG A 104 -7.96 17.39 -44.22
N VAL A 105 -7.44 17.96 -43.13
CA VAL A 105 -6.43 17.35 -42.27
C VAL A 105 -7.06 17.17 -40.92
N GLU A 106 -7.11 15.93 -40.49
CA GLU A 106 -7.73 15.56 -39.22
C GLU A 106 -6.70 15.04 -38.23
N ASP A 107 -6.67 15.60 -36.99
CA ASP A 107 -5.82 15.16 -35.93
C ASP A 107 -6.58 14.35 -34.92
N ARG A 108 -5.87 13.37 -34.37
CA ARG A 108 -6.30 12.63 -33.17
C ARG A 108 -5.99 13.44 -31.92
N VAL A 109 -6.87 13.35 -30.93
CA VAL A 109 -6.55 13.90 -29.61
C VAL A 109 -5.36 13.14 -29.03
N ASP A 110 -4.35 13.86 -28.55
CA ASP A 110 -3.23 13.26 -27.81
C ASP A 110 -3.75 12.75 -26.47
N THR A 111 -3.67 11.45 -26.28
CA THR A 111 -4.24 10.77 -25.13
C THR A 111 -3.18 10.13 -24.25
N THR A 112 -3.58 9.77 -23.05
CA THR A 112 -2.78 9.05 -22.08
C THR A 112 -3.63 7.95 -21.41
N MET A 113 -3.02 7.13 -20.60
CA MET A 113 -3.72 6.10 -19.83
C MET A 113 -3.37 6.15 -18.35
N VAL A 114 -4.28 5.63 -17.53
CA VAL A 114 -4.08 5.45 -16.10
C VAL A 114 -4.44 4.02 -15.73
N ARG A 115 -3.49 3.31 -15.16
CA ARG A 115 -3.70 1.97 -14.62
C ARG A 115 -3.79 2.03 -13.11
N VAL A 116 -4.73 1.30 -12.54
CA VAL A 116 -4.80 1.01 -11.11
C VAL A 116 -4.50 -0.47 -10.87
N ARG A 117 -3.70 -0.73 -9.85
CA ARG A 117 -3.43 -2.07 -9.33
C ARG A 117 -3.75 -2.07 -7.84
N LYS A 118 -4.64 -2.99 -7.41
CA LYS A 118 -4.96 -3.19 -6.01
C LYS A 118 -4.06 -4.24 -5.39
N ILE A 119 -3.51 -3.95 -4.21
CA ILE A 119 -2.76 -4.91 -3.40
C ILE A 119 -3.33 -4.90 -1.97
N TRP A 120 -3.49 -6.08 -1.40
CA TRP A 120 -3.84 -6.27 -0.01
C TRP A 120 -2.59 -6.63 0.79
N SER A 121 -2.29 -5.85 1.81
CA SER A 121 -1.20 -6.08 2.77
C SER A 121 -1.81 -6.28 4.15
N ASP A 122 -2.40 -7.46 4.38
CA ASP A 122 -3.27 -7.74 5.50
C ASP A 122 -3.07 -9.14 6.10
N HIS A 123 -1.92 -9.75 5.84
CA HIS A 123 -1.56 -11.07 6.36
C HIS A 123 -2.62 -12.15 6.05
N ASN A 124 -3.20 -12.10 4.84
CA ASN A 124 -4.26 -13.00 4.38
C ASN A 124 -5.53 -12.99 5.25
N TYR A 125 -5.91 -11.81 5.75
CA TYR A 125 -7.11 -11.65 6.55
C TYR A 125 -8.34 -12.27 5.88
N SER A 126 -9.03 -13.20 6.60
CA SER A 126 -10.11 -14.03 6.03
C SER A 126 -11.37 -13.24 5.67
N GLU A 127 -11.61 -12.11 6.35
CA GLU A 127 -12.77 -11.25 6.11
C GLU A 127 -12.42 -10.03 5.23
N ARG A 128 -11.46 -10.19 4.34
CA ARG A 128 -11.10 -9.16 3.35
C ARG A 128 -12.34 -8.75 2.55
N PRO A 129 -12.58 -7.47 2.30
CA PRO A 129 -13.62 -7.02 1.38
C PRO A 129 -13.52 -7.70 0.02
N THR A 130 -14.65 -8.12 -0.52
CA THR A 130 -14.70 -8.84 -1.81
C THR A 130 -14.61 -7.91 -3.02
N SER A 131 -14.80 -6.61 -2.82
CA SER A 131 -14.72 -5.59 -3.86
C SER A 131 -14.19 -4.27 -3.32
N VAL A 132 -13.64 -3.45 -4.20
CA VAL A 132 -13.24 -2.06 -3.96
C VAL A 132 -13.62 -1.20 -5.15
N THR A 133 -13.99 0.05 -4.91
CA THR A 133 -14.35 1.01 -5.96
C THR A 133 -13.29 2.09 -6.07
N PHE A 134 -12.86 2.36 -7.29
CA PHE A 134 -11.90 3.40 -7.62
C PHE A 134 -12.54 4.51 -8.43
N HIS A 135 -12.15 5.73 -8.14
CA HIS A 135 -12.50 6.94 -8.89
C HIS A 135 -11.25 7.51 -9.56
N LEU A 136 -11.40 7.88 -10.83
CA LEU A 136 -10.37 8.62 -11.53
C LEU A 136 -10.57 10.12 -11.28
N LEU A 137 -9.49 10.79 -10.85
CA LEU A 137 -9.46 12.23 -10.63
C LEU A 137 -8.61 12.90 -11.71
N ARG A 138 -8.98 14.12 -12.10
CA ARG A 138 -8.22 15.00 -12.98
C ARG A 138 -7.99 16.34 -12.28
N ASN A 139 -6.74 16.75 -12.12
CA ASN A 139 -6.35 17.95 -11.39
C ASN A 139 -7.00 18.00 -9.99
N SER A 140 -6.94 16.88 -9.26
CA SER A 140 -7.50 16.66 -7.91
C SER A 140 -9.04 16.74 -7.81
N LYS A 141 -9.76 16.73 -8.95
CA LYS A 141 -11.23 16.69 -8.98
C LYS A 141 -11.69 15.37 -9.55
N GLN A 142 -12.60 14.70 -8.84
CA GLN A 142 -13.21 13.47 -9.31
C GLN A 142 -14.01 13.70 -10.59
N LEU A 143 -13.81 12.84 -11.57
CA LEU A 143 -14.58 12.84 -12.81
C LEU A 143 -15.93 12.17 -12.59
N GLN A 144 -17.02 12.85 -12.95
CA GLN A 144 -18.39 12.46 -12.58
C GLN A 144 -19.02 11.43 -13.52
N ASP A 145 -18.50 11.22 -14.74
CA ASP A 145 -19.03 10.22 -15.67
C ASP A 145 -18.73 8.81 -15.12
N ALA A 146 -19.73 7.91 -15.18
CA ALA A 146 -19.63 6.53 -14.68
C ALA A 146 -18.46 5.74 -15.26
N LYS A 147 -18.00 6.05 -16.49
CA LYS A 147 -16.81 5.42 -17.09
C LYS A 147 -15.51 5.67 -16.31
N TYR A 148 -15.47 6.69 -15.47
CA TYR A 148 -14.32 7.04 -14.64
C TYR A 148 -14.38 6.46 -13.22
N THR A 149 -15.43 5.70 -12.93
CA THR A 149 -15.56 4.91 -11.71
C THR A 149 -15.43 3.43 -12.05
N ARG A 150 -14.64 2.69 -11.27
CA ARG A 150 -14.45 1.26 -11.50
C ARG A 150 -14.44 0.47 -10.21
N THR A 151 -15.34 -0.50 -10.11
CA THR A 151 -15.34 -1.50 -9.04
C THR A 151 -14.55 -2.71 -9.51
N LEU A 152 -13.57 -3.12 -8.73
CA LEU A 152 -12.83 -4.38 -8.87
C LEU A 152 -13.34 -5.35 -7.81
N ASP A 153 -13.51 -6.61 -8.18
CA ASP A 153 -13.93 -7.68 -7.29
C ASP A 153 -13.14 -8.96 -7.57
N ASN A 154 -13.16 -9.88 -6.61
CA ASN A 154 -12.44 -11.15 -6.72
C ASN A 154 -13.05 -12.14 -7.72
N LYS A 155 -14.22 -11.83 -8.29
CA LYS A 155 -14.93 -12.67 -9.28
C LYS A 155 -14.59 -12.27 -10.71
N ASN A 156 -14.39 -10.98 -10.96
CA ASN A 156 -14.25 -10.41 -12.30
C ASN A 156 -12.81 -10.04 -12.68
N THR A 157 -11.89 -9.95 -11.70
CA THR A 157 -10.50 -9.56 -11.94
C THR A 157 -9.55 -10.40 -11.09
N SER A 158 -8.94 -11.42 -11.70
CA SER A 158 -7.97 -12.28 -11.03
C SER A 158 -6.71 -11.54 -10.54
N ASP A 159 -6.38 -10.41 -11.16
CA ASP A 159 -5.17 -9.62 -10.89
C ASP A 159 -5.42 -8.26 -10.23
N TRP A 160 -6.69 -7.94 -9.90
CA TRP A 160 -7.07 -6.69 -9.25
C TRP A 160 -6.53 -5.44 -9.95
N THR A 161 -6.60 -5.41 -11.30
CA THR A 161 -6.13 -4.30 -12.12
C THR A 161 -7.21 -3.76 -13.04
N TYR A 162 -7.10 -2.48 -13.38
CA TYR A 162 -7.90 -1.83 -14.42
C TYR A 162 -7.11 -0.71 -15.09
N THR A 163 -7.41 -0.43 -16.36
CA THR A 163 -6.78 0.66 -17.11
C THR A 163 -7.82 1.53 -17.75
N TRP A 164 -7.83 2.81 -17.43
CA TRP A 164 -8.55 3.85 -18.20
C TRP A 164 -7.67 4.25 -19.37
N THR A 165 -8.21 4.17 -20.57
CA THR A 165 -7.56 4.57 -21.83
C THR A 165 -8.22 5.83 -22.40
N ASP A 166 -7.63 6.38 -23.45
CA ASP A 166 -8.17 7.50 -24.23
C ASP A 166 -8.45 8.76 -23.37
N LEU A 167 -7.65 8.95 -22.34
CA LEU A 167 -7.75 10.12 -21.48
C LEU A 167 -7.03 11.30 -22.14
N PRO A 168 -7.67 12.49 -22.31
CA PRO A 168 -6.99 13.67 -22.83
C PRO A 168 -5.71 13.98 -22.06
N ARG A 169 -4.59 14.19 -22.77
CA ARG A 169 -3.30 14.50 -22.12
C ARG A 169 -3.21 15.96 -21.68
N TYR A 170 -3.84 16.86 -22.44
CA TYR A 170 -3.76 18.31 -22.23
C TYR A 170 -5.14 18.94 -22.16
N ASP A 171 -5.23 20.10 -21.52
CA ASP A 171 -6.39 21.00 -21.61
C ASP A 171 -6.33 21.85 -22.89
N ALA A 172 -7.34 22.72 -23.06
CA ALA A 172 -7.42 23.60 -24.22
C ALA A 172 -6.28 24.65 -24.29
N ASP A 173 -5.68 24.97 -23.17
CA ASP A 173 -4.56 25.92 -23.02
C ASP A 173 -3.19 25.26 -23.18
N GLY A 174 -3.15 23.93 -23.32
CA GLY A 174 -1.93 23.16 -23.47
C GLY A 174 -1.27 22.73 -22.17
N ASN A 175 -1.95 22.89 -21.04
CA ASN A 175 -1.45 22.40 -19.77
C ASN A 175 -1.74 20.91 -19.64
N ARG A 176 -0.72 20.16 -19.22
CA ARG A 176 -0.87 18.72 -19.03
C ARG A 176 -1.79 18.43 -17.85
N TYR A 177 -2.79 17.57 -18.05
CA TYR A 177 -3.63 17.08 -16.98
C TYR A 177 -2.83 16.19 -15.99
N ASN A 178 -3.08 16.38 -14.71
CA ASN A 178 -2.59 15.49 -13.66
C ASN A 178 -3.72 14.54 -13.27
N TYR A 179 -3.57 13.27 -13.67
CA TYR A 179 -4.50 12.21 -13.29
C TYR A 179 -4.01 11.53 -12.01
N THR A 180 -4.96 11.21 -11.12
CA THR A 180 -4.76 10.43 -9.90
C THR A 180 -5.92 9.46 -9.70
N VAL A 181 -5.72 8.47 -8.85
CA VAL A 181 -6.74 7.48 -8.49
C VAL A 181 -7.03 7.59 -7.01
N ASP A 182 -8.30 7.53 -6.64
CA ASP A 182 -8.77 7.47 -5.26
C ASP A 182 -9.59 6.19 -5.05
N GLU A 183 -9.43 5.54 -3.90
CA GLU A 183 -10.23 4.40 -3.48
C GLU A 183 -11.35 4.88 -2.56
N GLU A 184 -12.56 4.48 -2.85
CA GLU A 184 -13.71 4.79 -1.99
C GLU A 184 -13.56 4.12 -0.62
N LEU A 185 -13.44 4.92 0.43
CA LEU A 185 -13.36 4.44 1.81
C LEU A 185 -14.74 4.04 2.31
N THR A 186 -15.13 2.81 2.03
CA THR A 186 -16.39 2.24 2.51
C THR A 186 -16.34 2.00 4.02
N GLN A 187 -17.52 1.94 4.66
CA GLN A 187 -17.62 1.55 6.06
C GLN A 187 -17.06 0.14 6.32
N GLU A 188 -17.11 -0.75 5.32
CA GLU A 188 -16.51 -2.07 5.41
C GLU A 188 -14.97 -2.00 5.54
N LEU A 189 -14.29 -1.16 4.75
CA LEU A 189 -12.85 -0.97 4.84
C LEU A 189 -12.44 -0.31 6.17
N THR A 190 -13.12 0.77 6.53
CA THR A 190 -12.79 1.53 7.76
C THR A 190 -13.13 0.74 9.02
N GLY A 191 -14.25 0.00 9.03
CA GLY A 191 -14.66 -0.86 10.15
C GLY A 191 -13.74 -2.06 10.38
N LYS A 192 -12.98 -2.47 9.36
CA LYS A 192 -11.94 -3.51 9.44
C LYS A 192 -10.53 -2.95 9.59
N GLU A 193 -10.41 -1.67 9.96
CA GLU A 193 -9.15 -0.98 10.26
C GLU A 193 -8.13 -0.94 9.11
N TYR A 194 -8.62 -0.99 7.87
CA TYR A 194 -7.75 -0.81 6.71
C TYR A 194 -7.30 0.65 6.56
N ARG A 195 -6.01 0.83 6.27
CA ARG A 195 -5.42 2.10 5.84
C ARG A 195 -5.05 1.99 4.36
N VAL A 196 -5.37 3.02 3.59
CA VAL A 196 -5.07 3.08 2.17
C VAL A 196 -3.77 3.85 1.93
N SER A 197 -2.89 3.28 1.13
CA SER A 197 -1.67 3.94 0.63
C SER A 197 -1.62 3.85 -0.89
N VAL A 198 -1.28 4.94 -1.55
CA VAL A 198 -1.23 5.04 -3.02
C VAL A 198 0.18 5.34 -3.49
N ILE A 199 0.73 4.51 -4.36
CA ILE A 199 2.05 4.67 -4.96
C ILE A 199 1.89 4.89 -6.46
N LYS A 200 2.36 6.03 -6.98
CA LYS A 200 2.38 6.35 -8.40
C LYS A 200 3.70 5.91 -9.04
N ARG A 201 3.61 5.26 -10.21
CA ARG A 201 4.77 4.88 -11.03
C ARG A 201 4.54 5.25 -12.50
N PRO A 202 5.60 5.50 -13.29
CA PRO A 202 5.47 5.59 -14.74
C PRO A 202 4.93 4.27 -15.32
N TYR A 203 4.08 4.37 -16.33
CA TYR A 203 3.52 3.22 -17.02
C TYR A 203 3.33 3.55 -18.49
N ILE A 204 3.86 2.75 -19.39
CA ILE A 204 3.88 2.86 -20.85
C ILE A 204 3.68 4.30 -21.36
N ASP A 205 2.44 4.70 -21.61
CA ASP A 205 2.06 6.05 -22.05
C ASP A 205 1.18 6.77 -21.01
N GLY A 206 1.54 6.65 -19.73
CA GLY A 206 0.74 7.22 -18.65
C GLY A 206 1.32 6.97 -17.26
N ALA A 207 0.46 6.57 -16.32
CA ALA A 207 0.84 6.27 -14.96
C ALA A 207 0.13 5.02 -14.42
N GLU A 208 0.82 4.24 -13.61
CA GLU A 208 0.24 3.19 -12.77
C GLU A 208 0.14 3.68 -11.32
N PHE A 209 -1.01 3.45 -10.71
CA PHE A 209 -1.24 3.67 -9.30
C PHE A 209 -1.41 2.32 -8.61
N THR A 210 -0.46 1.95 -7.77
CA THR A 210 -0.59 0.81 -6.87
C THR A 210 -1.27 1.29 -5.61
N VAL A 211 -2.46 0.77 -5.34
CA VAL A 211 -3.27 1.09 -4.16
C VAL A 211 -3.18 -0.08 -3.19
N LEU A 212 -2.57 0.16 -2.03
CA LEU A 212 -2.40 -0.82 -0.97
C LEU A 212 -3.44 -0.59 0.11
N ASN A 213 -4.19 -1.63 0.46
CA ASN A 213 -4.94 -1.65 1.70
C ASN A 213 -4.13 -2.43 2.73
N ILE A 214 -3.70 -1.71 3.75
CA ILE A 214 -2.82 -2.19 4.79
C ILE A 214 -3.64 -2.39 6.06
N ARG A 215 -3.60 -3.59 6.62
CA ARG A 215 -4.16 -3.92 7.92
C ARG A 215 -3.08 -4.53 8.78
N GLU A 216 -2.81 -3.91 9.93
CA GLU A 216 -1.88 -4.48 10.88
C GLU A 216 -2.50 -5.72 11.53
N PRO A 217 -1.72 -6.77 11.79
CA PRO A 217 -2.20 -7.93 12.53
C PRO A 217 -2.69 -7.49 13.91
N GLU A 218 -3.81 -8.07 14.35
CA GLU A 218 -4.23 -7.91 15.73
C GLU A 218 -3.20 -8.58 16.65
N THR A 219 -2.87 -7.89 17.73
CA THR A 219 -1.93 -8.39 18.72
C THR A 219 -2.61 -8.65 20.07
N ALA A 220 -1.99 -9.53 20.83
CA ALA A 220 -2.32 -9.83 22.21
C ALA A 220 -1.16 -9.45 23.15
N SER A 221 -1.43 -9.41 24.43
CA SER A 221 -0.41 -9.28 25.47
C SER A 221 -0.52 -10.42 26.49
N ILE A 222 0.63 -10.84 27.00
CA ILE A 222 0.73 -11.84 28.05
C ILE A 222 1.44 -11.19 29.25
N THR A 223 0.79 -11.23 30.41
CA THR A 223 1.40 -10.81 31.68
C THR A 223 1.79 -12.03 32.48
N VAL A 224 2.99 -12.05 33.05
CA VAL A 224 3.45 -13.08 33.97
C VAL A 224 3.58 -12.44 35.31
N ASN A 225 2.82 -12.96 36.31
CA ASN A 225 2.92 -12.59 37.70
C ASN A 225 3.78 -13.60 38.43
N LYS A 226 4.87 -13.14 38.99
CA LYS A 226 5.85 -13.94 39.75
C LYS A 226 5.64 -13.73 41.22
N THR A 227 5.62 -14.84 41.97
CA THR A 227 5.66 -14.84 43.42
C THR A 227 6.86 -15.63 43.90
N TRP A 228 7.54 -15.10 44.89
CA TRP A 228 8.60 -15.79 45.63
C TRP A 228 8.07 -16.24 46.98
N ASN A 229 8.26 -17.53 47.32
CA ASN A 229 7.96 -18.13 48.61
C ASN A 229 9.25 -18.66 49.20
N ASP A 230 10.08 -17.77 49.79
CA ASP A 230 11.46 -18.03 50.19
C ASP A 230 11.88 -17.24 51.45
N GLN A 231 10.90 -16.87 52.29
CA GLN A 231 11.15 -16.13 53.54
C GLN A 231 11.88 -14.78 53.27
N ASP A 232 11.39 -14.04 52.28
CA ASP A 232 11.90 -12.72 51.92
C ASP A 232 13.36 -12.67 51.43
N ASP A 233 13.83 -13.76 50.76
CA ASP A 233 15.21 -13.92 50.28
C ASP A 233 16.24 -13.82 51.40
N ASN A 234 15.93 -14.45 52.55
CA ASN A 234 16.72 -14.34 53.75
C ASN A 234 18.16 -14.90 53.62
N ASP A 235 18.40 -15.76 52.66
CA ASP A 235 19.71 -16.31 52.33
C ASP A 235 20.33 -15.75 51.03
N GLY A 236 19.68 -14.77 50.40
CA GLY A 236 20.21 -14.06 49.21
C GLY A 236 20.30 -14.92 47.97
N LYS A 237 19.44 -15.92 47.79
CA LYS A 237 19.50 -16.88 46.67
C LYS A 237 18.66 -16.45 45.48
N ARG A 238 17.81 -15.40 45.55
CA ARG A 238 17.02 -14.95 44.40
C ARG A 238 17.91 -14.54 43.25
N PRO A 239 17.63 -15.01 42.02
CA PRO A 239 18.40 -14.61 40.86
C PRO A 239 18.10 -13.15 40.50
N LYS A 240 19.05 -12.48 39.88
CA LYS A 240 18.87 -11.09 39.36
C LYS A 240 18.08 -11.04 38.06
N THR A 241 17.88 -12.16 37.42
CA THR A 241 17.16 -12.29 36.16
C THR A 241 16.38 -13.60 36.11
N LEU A 242 15.26 -13.59 35.38
CA LEU A 242 14.45 -14.75 35.03
C LEU A 242 14.27 -14.81 33.51
N THR A 243 14.16 -16.02 32.97
CA THR A 243 13.85 -16.20 31.54
C THR A 243 12.49 -16.87 31.40
N PHE A 244 11.60 -16.22 30.61
CA PHE A 244 10.30 -16.75 30.28
C PHE A 244 10.25 -17.12 28.81
N HIS A 245 9.57 -18.22 28.49
CA HIS A 245 9.26 -18.66 27.15
C HIS A 245 7.74 -18.57 26.95
N ILE A 246 7.31 -17.89 25.89
CA ILE A 246 5.91 -17.79 25.51
C ILE A 246 5.71 -18.62 24.25
N TRP A 247 4.83 -19.60 24.37
CA TRP A 247 4.49 -20.55 23.31
C TRP A 247 3.10 -20.26 22.78
N GLY A 248 2.92 -20.38 21.46
CA GLY A 248 1.63 -20.32 20.79
C GLY A 248 1.31 -21.65 20.13
N THR A 249 0.14 -22.20 20.44
CA THR A 249 -0.40 -23.38 19.74
C THR A 249 -1.52 -22.94 18.84
N SER A 250 -1.50 -23.32 17.55
CA SER A 250 -2.54 -23.00 16.58
C SER A 250 -2.72 -24.11 15.56
N LYS A 251 -3.90 -24.13 14.90
CA LYS A 251 -4.16 -25.05 13.78
C LYS A 251 -3.36 -24.64 12.55
N GLN A 252 -2.66 -25.60 11.94
CA GLN A 252 -1.94 -25.42 10.70
C GLN A 252 -2.31 -26.52 9.70
N PRO A 253 -2.24 -26.29 8.38
CA PRO A 253 -2.41 -27.34 7.39
C PRO A 253 -1.42 -28.46 7.63
N LYS A 254 -1.91 -29.71 7.62
CA LYS A 254 -1.04 -30.88 7.74
C LYS A 254 -0.24 -31.08 6.47
N SER A 255 1.04 -31.35 6.60
CA SER A 255 1.93 -31.57 5.45
C SER A 255 1.38 -32.66 4.54
N GLY A 256 1.18 -32.32 3.25
CA GLY A 256 0.67 -33.23 2.23
C GLY A 256 -0.86 -33.39 2.17
N SER A 257 -1.63 -32.62 2.95
CA SER A 257 -3.09 -32.59 2.89
C SER A 257 -3.60 -31.17 2.61
N THR A 258 -4.67 -31.03 1.85
CA THR A 258 -5.36 -29.76 1.60
C THR A 258 -6.47 -29.46 2.62
N ASP A 259 -6.99 -30.49 3.27
CA ASP A 259 -8.23 -30.42 4.07
C ASP A 259 -8.01 -30.74 5.55
N GLU A 260 -6.89 -31.37 5.90
CA GLU A 260 -6.58 -31.72 7.29
C GLU A 260 -5.71 -30.67 7.94
N THR A 261 -5.98 -30.39 9.22
CA THR A 261 -5.17 -29.50 10.06
C THR A 261 -4.64 -30.25 11.28
N GLU A 262 -3.49 -29.83 11.78
CA GLU A 262 -2.89 -30.32 13.03
C GLU A 262 -2.58 -29.14 13.95
N ASP A 263 -2.48 -29.43 15.26
CA ASP A 263 -2.04 -28.46 16.25
C ASP A 263 -0.51 -28.35 16.22
N VAL A 264 0.01 -27.16 15.92
CA VAL A 264 1.43 -26.88 15.94
C VAL A 264 1.72 -25.88 17.06
N THR A 265 2.67 -26.24 17.92
CA THR A 265 3.17 -25.35 18.99
C THR A 265 4.52 -24.80 18.59
N GLU A 266 4.63 -23.49 18.63
CA GLU A 266 5.88 -22.77 18.32
C GLU A 266 6.26 -21.81 19.45
N GLN A 267 7.56 -21.61 19.63
CA GLN A 267 8.07 -20.64 20.56
C GLN A 267 8.03 -19.25 19.93
N LEU A 268 7.18 -18.39 20.47
CA LEU A 268 6.98 -17.05 19.91
C LEU A 268 7.92 -16.03 20.54
N VAL A 269 8.20 -16.15 21.85
CA VAL A 269 9.09 -15.25 22.58
C VAL A 269 9.93 -16.01 23.57
N VAL A 270 11.20 -15.63 23.67
CA VAL A 270 12.10 -15.93 24.78
C VAL A 270 12.61 -14.59 25.30
N GLN A 271 12.37 -14.31 26.56
CA GLN A 271 12.83 -13.06 27.13
C GLN A 271 13.35 -13.20 28.56
N THR A 272 14.52 -12.65 28.77
CA THR A 272 15.12 -12.51 30.11
C THR A 272 14.71 -11.18 30.69
N VAL A 273 14.14 -11.22 31.89
CA VAL A 273 13.67 -10.03 32.63
C VAL A 273 14.53 -9.86 33.91
N ARG A 274 14.62 -8.63 34.39
CA ARG A 274 15.32 -8.33 35.65
C ARG A 274 14.36 -8.42 36.81
N THR A 275 14.84 -9.03 37.92
CA THR A 275 14.16 -9.01 39.20
C THR A 275 14.54 -7.75 39.99
N ASN A 276 13.64 -7.28 40.85
CA ASN A 276 13.86 -6.10 41.70
C ASN A 276 13.94 -6.42 43.19
N GLY A 277 13.96 -7.71 43.53
CA GLY A 277 14.03 -8.18 44.92
C GLY A 277 12.69 -8.25 45.66
N SER A 278 11.56 -7.79 45.03
CA SER A 278 10.24 -7.88 45.65
C SER A 278 9.71 -9.32 45.66
N ASN A 279 8.89 -9.67 46.64
CA ASN A 279 8.24 -10.97 46.72
C ASN A 279 7.26 -11.24 45.59
N THR A 280 6.72 -10.19 44.98
CA THR A 280 5.85 -10.25 43.82
C THR A 280 6.31 -9.28 42.77
N GLN A 281 6.28 -9.70 41.51
CA GLN A 281 6.59 -8.88 40.32
C GLN A 281 5.74 -9.29 39.13
N SER A 282 5.57 -8.39 38.18
CA SER A 282 4.85 -8.70 36.93
C SER A 282 5.59 -8.11 35.75
N TRP A 283 5.58 -8.85 34.64
CA TRP A 283 6.08 -8.39 33.34
C TRP A 283 5.04 -8.64 32.28
N THR A 284 4.85 -7.66 31.37
CA THR A 284 3.93 -7.77 30.26
C THR A 284 4.69 -7.84 28.95
N PHE A 285 4.40 -8.85 28.14
CA PHE A 285 4.93 -9.07 26.81
C PHE A 285 3.85 -8.66 25.81
N GLU A 286 4.11 -7.61 25.05
CA GLU A 286 3.18 -7.00 24.12
C GLU A 286 3.50 -7.38 22.67
N GLY A 287 2.56 -7.11 21.74
CA GLY A 287 2.78 -7.30 20.30
C GLY A 287 2.75 -8.76 19.86
N LEU A 288 2.21 -9.66 20.68
CA LEU A 288 2.12 -11.09 20.34
C LEU A 288 1.02 -11.31 19.29
N PRO A 289 1.24 -12.11 18.21
CA PRO A 289 0.25 -12.32 17.17
C PRO A 289 -0.96 -13.07 17.71
N LYS A 290 -2.19 -12.58 17.46
CA LYS A 290 -3.41 -13.32 17.82
C LYS A 290 -3.66 -14.54 16.96
N GLN A 291 -3.15 -14.54 15.75
CA GLN A 291 -3.38 -15.56 14.74
C GLN A 291 -2.08 -15.91 14.02
N ASN A 292 -1.99 -17.14 13.54
CA ASN A 292 -0.90 -17.58 12.67
C ASN A 292 -1.09 -17.08 11.21
N LEU A 293 -0.19 -17.45 10.32
CA LEU A 293 -0.24 -17.09 8.90
C LEU A 293 -1.46 -17.64 8.14
N TYR A 294 -2.17 -18.62 8.74
CA TYR A 294 -3.38 -19.23 8.18
C TYR A 294 -4.66 -18.67 8.83
N ASN A 295 -4.58 -17.56 9.57
CA ASN A 295 -5.66 -16.91 10.32
C ASN A 295 -6.28 -17.78 11.43
N ASN A 296 -5.58 -18.80 11.90
CA ASN A 296 -6.02 -19.59 13.03
C ASN A 296 -5.56 -18.96 14.35
N PRO A 297 -6.44 -18.83 15.35
CA PRO A 297 -6.08 -18.19 16.61
C PRO A 297 -5.04 -18.99 17.39
N TYR A 298 -4.16 -18.27 18.08
CA TYR A 298 -3.23 -18.88 19.04
C TYR A 298 -3.89 -19.13 20.37
N THR A 299 -3.51 -20.27 20.97
CA THR A 299 -3.66 -20.55 22.39
C THR A 299 -2.29 -20.47 23.04
N TYR A 300 -2.14 -19.56 23.99
CA TYR A 300 -0.86 -19.27 24.63
C TYR A 300 -0.60 -20.11 25.86
N THR A 301 0.67 -20.50 26.06
CA THR A 301 1.22 -21.06 27.29
C THR A 301 2.51 -20.34 27.64
N VAL A 302 2.87 -20.35 28.92
CA VAL A 302 4.11 -19.76 29.43
C VAL A 302 4.89 -20.80 30.19
N THR A 303 6.21 -20.80 30.07
CA THR A 303 7.13 -21.58 30.92
C THR A 303 8.22 -20.66 31.43
N GLU A 304 8.69 -20.94 32.65
CA GLU A 304 9.88 -20.32 33.26
C GLU A 304 11.06 -21.28 33.17
N GLU A 305 12.25 -20.76 32.83
CA GLU A 305 13.48 -21.57 33.00
C GLU A 305 13.71 -21.89 34.47
N SER A 306 14.25 -23.07 34.73
CA SER A 306 14.55 -23.51 36.11
C SER A 306 15.49 -22.52 36.83
N VAL A 307 15.14 -22.21 38.06
CA VAL A 307 15.92 -21.36 38.94
C VAL A 307 16.65 -22.24 39.93
N ASP A 308 17.98 -22.13 40.01
CA ASP A 308 18.81 -22.93 40.89
C ASP A 308 18.42 -22.76 42.37
N GLY A 309 18.23 -23.87 43.07
CA GLY A 309 17.79 -23.88 44.47
C GLY A 309 16.31 -23.63 44.70
N TYR A 310 15.51 -23.45 43.66
CA TYR A 310 14.06 -23.22 43.73
C TYR A 310 13.26 -24.32 43.06
N THR A 311 12.07 -24.56 43.59
CA THR A 311 11.03 -25.36 42.93
C THR A 311 9.92 -24.45 42.43
N ALA A 312 9.71 -24.44 41.12
CA ALA A 312 8.62 -23.67 40.50
C ALA A 312 7.30 -24.43 40.62
N SER A 313 6.19 -23.69 40.82
CA SER A 313 4.84 -24.20 40.56
C SER A 313 4.60 -24.40 39.07
N ASP A 314 3.51 -25.08 38.71
CA ASP A 314 2.98 -24.97 37.37
C ASP A 314 2.65 -23.50 37.06
N VAL A 315 2.83 -23.08 35.81
CA VAL A 315 2.42 -21.76 35.35
C VAL A 315 0.97 -21.86 34.92
N THR A 316 0.08 -21.16 35.63
CA THR A 316 -1.36 -21.22 35.41
C THR A 316 -1.95 -19.84 35.11
N LEU A 317 -3.14 -19.79 34.50
CA LEU A 317 -3.87 -18.52 34.35
C LEU A 317 -4.13 -17.92 35.74
N ALA A 318 -4.00 -16.60 35.83
CA ALA A 318 -4.15 -15.86 37.08
C ALA A 318 -5.49 -16.13 37.76
N GLY A 319 -5.43 -16.58 39.00
CA GLY A 319 -6.60 -16.96 39.80
C GLY A 319 -7.29 -18.28 39.38
N GLY A 320 -6.63 -19.12 38.55
CA GLY A 320 -7.19 -20.38 38.05
C GLY A 320 -6.18 -21.54 38.06
N THR A 321 -6.58 -22.65 37.47
CA THR A 321 -5.76 -23.87 37.34
C THR A 321 -5.44 -24.16 35.85
N GLU A 322 -6.01 -23.42 34.93
CA GLU A 322 -5.78 -23.60 33.51
C GLU A 322 -4.36 -23.15 33.15
N THR A 323 -3.68 -23.91 32.31
CA THR A 323 -2.31 -23.59 31.85
C THR A 323 -2.29 -22.91 30.46
N ARG A 324 -3.45 -22.70 29.86
CA ARG A 324 -3.60 -22.21 28.50
C ARG A 324 -4.55 -21.02 28.42
N CYS A 325 -4.18 -20.04 27.61
CA CYS A 325 -5.06 -18.90 27.30
C CYS A 325 -5.37 -18.84 25.81
N ALA A 326 -6.64 -18.99 25.44
CA ALA A 326 -7.11 -18.76 24.09
C ALA A 326 -7.35 -17.27 23.85
N VAL A 327 -6.59 -16.65 22.95
CA VAL A 327 -6.87 -15.28 22.51
C VAL A 327 -7.93 -15.26 21.42
N THR A 328 -8.84 -14.29 21.51
CA THR A 328 -9.98 -14.14 20.61
C THR A 328 -10.14 -12.67 20.20
N SER A 329 -11.15 -12.35 19.43
CA SER A 329 -11.51 -10.95 19.14
C SER A 329 -11.84 -10.15 20.41
N THR A 330 -12.35 -10.83 21.45
CA THR A 330 -12.73 -10.21 22.74
C THR A 330 -11.65 -10.37 23.81
N VAL A 331 -10.90 -11.47 23.81
CA VAL A 331 -9.79 -11.72 24.76
C VAL A 331 -8.49 -11.21 24.13
N LYS A 332 -8.04 -10.02 24.56
CA LYS A 332 -6.84 -9.35 24.03
C LYS A 332 -5.61 -9.52 24.93
N SER A 333 -5.80 -9.99 26.17
CA SER A 333 -4.72 -10.18 27.12
C SER A 333 -4.99 -11.34 28.06
N CYS A 334 -3.91 -11.99 28.51
CA CYS A 334 -3.96 -13.04 29.53
C CYS A 334 -2.90 -12.74 30.59
N ALA A 335 -3.17 -13.19 31.81
CA ALA A 335 -2.20 -13.16 32.87
C ALA A 335 -1.94 -14.60 33.38
N PHE A 336 -0.70 -14.90 33.65
CA PHE A 336 -0.27 -16.20 34.20
C PHE A 336 0.44 -15.97 35.53
N ASP A 337 0.20 -16.87 36.48
CA ASP A 337 0.83 -16.88 37.79
C ASP A 337 1.88 -17.99 37.85
N VAL A 338 3.03 -17.70 38.43
CA VAL A 338 4.09 -18.67 38.75
C VAL A 338 4.70 -18.34 40.09
N THR A 339 4.85 -19.38 40.94
CA THR A 339 5.46 -19.27 42.27
C THR A 339 6.73 -20.10 42.33
N ASN A 340 7.85 -19.51 42.78
CA ASN A 340 9.06 -20.24 43.09
C ASN A 340 9.20 -20.34 44.61
N THR A 341 9.40 -21.56 45.06
CA THR A 341 9.54 -21.89 46.49
C THR A 341 10.97 -22.33 46.77
N HIS A 342 11.57 -21.76 47.80
CA HIS A 342 12.86 -22.13 48.35
C HIS A 342 12.77 -22.13 49.87
N THR A 343 13.35 -23.13 50.48
CA THR A 343 13.48 -23.17 51.92
C THR A 343 14.93 -22.84 52.28
N PRO A 344 15.19 -21.67 52.88
CA PRO A 344 16.54 -21.30 53.29
C PRO A 344 17.17 -22.30 54.22
N GLU A 345 18.46 -22.51 54.05
CA GLU A 345 19.23 -23.36 54.98
C GLU A 345 19.21 -22.70 56.35
N THR A 346 19.03 -23.51 57.38
CA THR A 346 19.09 -23.09 58.79
C THR A 346 20.33 -23.60 59.49
N THR A 347 20.84 -22.77 60.32
CA THR A 347 21.93 -23.18 61.23
C THR A 347 21.47 -23.05 62.65
N THR A 348 22.08 -23.82 63.53
CA THR A 348 21.81 -23.74 64.95
C THR A 348 22.96 -22.95 65.62
N LEU A 349 22.60 -21.89 66.32
CA LEU A 349 23.53 -21.16 67.16
C LEU A 349 23.29 -21.55 68.61
N SER A 350 24.28 -22.12 69.20
CA SER A 350 24.28 -22.37 70.66
C SER A 350 25.03 -21.26 71.36
N VAL A 351 24.44 -20.70 72.39
CA VAL A 351 25.04 -19.64 73.16
C VAL A 351 25.06 -20.12 74.63
N ASP A 352 26.26 -20.33 75.17
CA ASP A 352 26.45 -20.61 76.57
C ASP A 352 26.69 -19.35 77.37
N LYS A 353 25.85 -19.10 78.34
CA LYS A 353 25.96 -17.94 79.23
C LYS A 353 26.56 -18.45 80.56
N THR A 354 27.73 -17.96 80.82
CA THR A 354 28.36 -18.20 82.15
C THR A 354 28.31 -16.91 82.98
N TRP A 355 28.10 -17.11 84.26
CA TRP A 355 28.16 -16.02 85.23
C TRP A 355 29.49 -16.15 86.00
N ASP A 356 30.30 -15.12 85.92
CA ASP A 356 31.48 -14.99 86.80
C ASP A 356 31.11 -14.07 87.94
N ASP A 357 30.91 -14.68 89.11
CA ASP A 357 30.53 -13.99 90.34
C ASP A 357 31.67 -14.03 91.37
N THR A 358 32.89 -14.30 90.92
CA THR A 358 34.04 -14.54 91.81
C THR A 358 34.28 -13.35 92.73
N ASP A 359 34.04 -12.15 92.33
CA ASP A 359 34.20 -10.91 93.08
C ASP A 359 32.88 -10.27 93.53
N ALA A 360 31.74 -10.95 93.36
CA ALA A 360 30.43 -10.38 93.66
C ALA A 360 30.10 -10.49 95.18
N PRO A 361 29.44 -9.49 95.77
CA PRO A 361 28.93 -9.60 97.14
C PRO A 361 27.98 -10.81 97.27
N SER A 362 27.97 -11.44 98.39
CA SER A 362 27.17 -12.68 98.65
C SER A 362 25.66 -12.56 98.52
N ASN A 363 25.15 -11.36 98.21
CA ASN A 363 23.75 -11.04 98.04
C ASN A 363 23.38 -10.61 96.60
N VAL A 364 24.21 -10.90 95.60
CA VAL A 364 23.89 -10.59 94.23
C VAL A 364 22.80 -11.54 93.69
N ASN A 365 21.68 -10.92 93.36
CA ASN A 365 20.58 -11.66 92.72
C ASN A 365 20.86 -11.74 91.19
N ARG A 366 21.13 -12.92 90.71
CA ARG A 366 21.14 -13.18 89.25
C ARG A 366 19.78 -12.97 88.72
N PRO A 367 19.62 -12.19 87.55
CA PRO A 367 18.33 -12.08 86.91
C PRO A 367 17.92 -13.50 86.46
N GLY A 368 16.90 -14.09 87.06
CA GLY A 368 16.40 -15.46 86.88
C GLY A 368 16.88 -16.20 85.63
N ASP A 369 16.30 -17.28 85.26
CA ASP A 369 16.76 -18.17 84.18
C ASP A 369 16.59 -17.57 82.73
N LYS A 370 16.41 -16.28 82.62
CA LYS A 370 16.21 -15.60 81.31
C LYS A 370 17.29 -14.57 81.06
N ALA A 371 18.05 -14.75 80.02
CA ALA A 371 18.94 -13.77 79.43
C ALA A 371 18.38 -13.39 77.99
N THR A 372 18.29 -12.11 77.65
CA THR A 372 18.00 -11.69 76.31
C THR A 372 19.31 -11.60 75.52
N ILE A 373 19.41 -12.34 74.44
CA ILE A 373 20.55 -12.33 73.53
C ILE A 373 20.10 -11.75 72.23
N TRP A 374 20.81 -10.78 71.75
CA TRP A 374 20.60 -10.17 70.42
C TRP A 374 21.62 -10.83 69.49
N VAL A 375 21.09 -11.35 68.35
CA VAL A 375 21.91 -11.99 67.29
C VAL A 375 21.76 -11.18 66.01
#